data_c85c52d1e91df7d795803a864e1203c1
#
_entry.id   c85c52d1e91df7d795803a864e1203c1
#
_cell.length_a   1.000
_cell.length_b   1.000
_cell.length_c   1.000
_cell.angle_alpha   90.00
_cell.angle_beta   90.00
_cell.angle_gamma   90.00
#
_symmetry.space_group_name_H-M   'P 1'
#
loop_
_entity.id
_entity.type
_entity.pdbx_description
1 polymer ?
#
loop_
_entity_poly.entity_id
_entity_poly.type
_entity_poly.pdbx_seq_one_letter_code
_entity_poly.pdbx_strand_id
1 'polypeptide(L)'
;MTEDAGDLVISVEVNDADIAERVKRLLGNISGIRLARGSEPADLAIVRQPAPESDLGLTPREKDVLVLLAEGASNKAIARQLGISVHTAKFHVGSLLEKFDATGRTDVVAHAARLGVIHL
;
A
#
# COMPACT_ATOMS: atom_id res chain seq x y z
N MET A 1 38.48 -6.15 13.85
CA MET A 1 37.91 -5.99 14.19
C MET A 1 36.86 -5.53 14.45
N THR A 2 36.42 -5.39 14.29
CA THR A 2 35.48 -4.86 14.52
C THR A 2 34.70 -5.14 15.59
N GLU A 3 34.98 -5.92 16.35
CA GLU A 3 34.31 -6.21 17.54
C GLU A 3 33.95 -5.00 18.29
N ASP A 4 34.68 -3.98 18.10
CA ASP A 4 34.36 -2.75 18.78
C ASP A 4 33.19 -2.02 18.20
N ALA A 5 32.69 -2.48 17.09
CA ALA A 5 31.53 -1.86 16.50
C ALA A 5 30.31 -1.95 17.42
N GLY A 6 30.28 -2.93 18.28
CA GLY A 6 29.12 -3.12 19.14
C GLY A 6 27.92 -3.56 18.34
N ASP A 7 26.79 -3.59 19.02
CA ASP A 7 25.53 -3.98 18.37
C ASP A 7 24.90 -2.79 17.67
N LEU A 8 24.25 -3.06 16.56
CA LEU A 8 23.37 -2.07 15.94
C LEU A 8 22.16 -1.90 16.85
N VAL A 9 21.84 -0.66 17.18
CA VAL A 9 20.70 -0.37 18.03
C VAL A 9 19.51 -0.10 17.12
N ILE A 10 18.45 -0.88 17.29
CA ILE A 10 17.25 -0.78 16.44
C ILE A 10 16.05 -0.46 17.31
N SER A 11 15.29 0.58 16.94
CA SER A 11 14.03 0.85 17.59
C SER A 11 12.90 0.22 16.77
N VAL A 12 11.87 -0.23 17.45
CA VAL A 12 10.68 -0.79 16.81
C VAL A 12 9.54 0.17 17.09
N GLU A 13 9.15 0.93 16.05
CA GLU A 13 8.14 1.97 16.17
C GLU A 13 6.89 1.55 15.42
N VAL A 14 6.29 0.46 15.88
CA VAL A 14 5.11 -0.12 15.26
C VAL A 14 3.97 -0.07 16.28
N ASN A 15 2.87 0.54 15.89
CA ASN A 15 1.72 0.70 16.78
C ASN A 15 0.91 -0.57 16.98
N ASP A 16 1.04 -1.54 16.09
CA ASP A 16 0.36 -2.81 16.20
C ASP A 16 1.13 -3.69 17.19
N ALA A 17 0.55 -3.97 18.33
CA ALA A 17 1.24 -4.70 19.39
C ALA A 17 1.65 -6.11 18.95
N ASP A 18 0.81 -6.81 18.21
CA ASP A 18 1.12 -8.17 17.76
C ASP A 18 2.31 -8.18 16.80
N ILE A 19 2.32 -7.26 15.86
CA ILE A 19 3.41 -7.14 14.90
C ILE A 19 4.70 -6.73 15.61
N ALA A 20 4.59 -5.75 16.51
CA ALA A 20 5.76 -5.29 17.26
C ALA A 20 6.38 -6.42 18.08
N GLU A 21 5.57 -7.22 18.75
CA GLU A 21 6.05 -8.34 19.54
C GLU A 21 6.74 -9.40 18.68
N ARG A 22 6.15 -9.69 17.53
CA ARG A 22 6.76 -10.67 16.62
C ARG A 22 8.11 -10.18 16.10
N VAL A 23 8.19 -8.92 15.73
CA VAL A 23 9.42 -8.32 15.23
C VAL A 23 10.49 -8.35 16.32
N LYS A 24 10.14 -7.94 17.54
CA LYS A 24 11.07 -7.93 18.66
C LYS A 24 11.61 -9.33 18.97
N ARG A 25 10.73 -10.32 18.91
CA ARG A 25 11.11 -11.69 19.17
C ARG A 25 12.09 -12.21 18.13
N LEU A 26 11.82 -11.92 16.86
CA LEU A 26 12.69 -12.36 15.77
C LEU A 26 14.04 -11.66 15.82
N LEU A 27 14.04 -10.37 16.10
CA LEU A 27 15.29 -9.61 16.19
C LEU A 27 16.12 -10.03 17.39
N GLY A 28 15.47 -10.46 18.47
CA GLY A 28 16.17 -10.90 19.66
C GLY A 28 17.02 -12.14 19.46
N ASN A 29 16.77 -12.87 18.36
CA ASN A 29 17.52 -14.08 18.04
C ASN A 29 18.70 -13.82 17.09
N ILE A 30 18.93 -12.58 16.73
CA ILE A 30 19.98 -12.23 15.78
C ILE A 30 21.15 -11.60 16.54
N SER A 31 22.36 -12.12 16.31
CA SER A 31 23.56 -11.54 16.90
C SER A 31 23.91 -10.24 16.20
N GLY A 32 24.44 -9.29 16.96
CA GLY A 32 24.88 -8.02 16.40
C GLY A 32 23.80 -6.97 16.38
N ILE A 33 22.62 -7.27 16.89
CA ILE A 33 21.50 -6.35 16.95
C ILE A 33 21.00 -6.24 18.38
N ARG A 34 20.71 -5.03 18.81
CA ARG A 34 20.13 -4.77 20.11
C ARG A 34 18.92 -3.85 19.96
N LEU A 35 17.88 -4.15 20.67
CA LEU A 35 16.70 -3.29 20.64
C LEU A 35 16.93 -2.05 21.50
N ALA A 36 16.52 -0.89 21.00
CA ALA A 36 16.62 0.36 21.75
C ALA A 36 15.70 0.33 22.96
N ARG A 37 16.14 0.97 24.03
CA ARG A 37 15.39 1.04 25.30
C ARG A 37 14.87 2.45 25.49
N GLY A 38 13.57 2.57 25.70
CA GLY A 38 12.96 3.87 25.96
C GLY A 38 13.26 4.86 24.87
N SER A 39 13.79 6.02 25.23
CA SER A 39 14.15 7.05 24.27
C SER A 39 15.59 6.98 23.81
N GLU A 40 16.23 5.85 23.97
CA GLU A 40 17.61 5.68 23.53
C GLU A 40 17.75 5.96 22.04
N PRO A 41 18.78 6.69 21.63
CA PRO A 41 19.01 6.89 20.19
C PRO A 41 19.28 5.56 19.51
N ALA A 42 18.71 5.35 18.35
CA ALA A 42 18.89 4.11 17.61
C ALA A 42 19.58 4.41 16.27
N ASP A 43 20.30 3.41 15.77
CA ASP A 43 20.93 3.53 14.45
C ASP A 43 19.91 3.37 13.35
N LEU A 44 18.90 2.52 13.59
CA LEU A 44 17.84 2.23 12.63
C LEU A 44 16.51 2.15 13.36
N ALA A 45 15.45 2.45 12.65
CA ALA A 45 14.10 2.29 13.18
C ALA A 45 13.30 1.39 12.25
N ILE A 46 12.57 0.46 12.84
CA ILE A 46 11.62 -0.35 12.09
C ILE A 46 10.25 0.28 12.26
N VAL A 47 9.66 0.67 11.15
CA VAL A 47 8.33 1.27 11.14
C VAL A 47 7.45 0.44 10.22
N ARG A 48 6.16 0.46 10.49
CA ARG A 48 5.23 -0.19 9.59
C ARG A 48 5.01 0.73 8.40
N GLN A 49 5.14 0.18 7.20
CA GLN A 49 4.83 0.95 6.01
C GLN A 49 3.39 1.39 6.06
N PRO A 50 3.09 2.63 5.65
CA PRO A 50 1.70 3.03 5.51
C PRO A 50 0.99 2.08 4.56
N ALA A 51 -0.28 1.82 4.83
CA ALA A 51 -1.08 0.99 3.95
C ALA A 51 -1.03 1.57 2.54
N PRO A 52 -0.98 0.71 1.51
CA PRO A 52 -1.01 1.21 0.13
C PRO A 52 -2.27 2.03 -0.08
N GLU A 53 -2.19 3.00 -0.98
CA GLU A 53 -3.35 3.84 -1.25
C GLU A 53 -4.51 3.06 -1.84
N SER A 54 -4.29 1.82 -2.22
CA SER A 54 -5.39 0.92 -2.56
C SER A 54 -6.37 0.78 -1.39
N ASP A 55 -5.95 1.20 -0.18
CA ASP A 55 -6.83 1.18 0.98
C ASP A 55 -7.80 2.35 0.99
N LEU A 56 -7.94 3.07 -0.10
CA LEU A 56 -9.02 4.02 -0.31
C LEU A 56 -10.38 3.33 -0.30
N GLY A 57 -10.42 2.06 0.04
CA GLY A 57 -11.66 1.31 0.09
C GLY A 57 -12.06 0.74 -1.26
N LEU A 58 -11.09 0.50 -2.13
CA LEU A 58 -11.40 -0.10 -3.43
C LEU A 58 -11.76 -1.57 -3.27
N THR A 59 -12.87 -1.95 -3.87
CA THR A 59 -13.24 -3.36 -3.93
C THR A 59 -12.37 -4.07 -4.97
N PRO A 60 -12.28 -5.42 -4.93
CA PRO A 60 -11.53 -6.14 -5.96
C PRO A 60 -12.03 -5.83 -7.38
N ARG A 61 -13.32 -5.66 -7.55
CA ARG A 61 -13.88 -5.34 -8.87
C ARG A 61 -13.49 -3.94 -9.31
N GLU A 62 -13.46 -3.01 -8.37
CA GLU A 62 -12.99 -1.66 -8.68
C GLU A 62 -11.54 -1.62 -9.09
N LYS A 63 -10.71 -2.46 -8.47
CA LYS A 63 -9.31 -2.57 -8.87
C LYS A 63 -9.18 -3.11 -10.30
N ASP A 64 -9.99 -4.11 -10.64
CA ASP A 64 -10.01 -4.65 -12.00
C ASP A 64 -10.40 -3.57 -13.01
N VAL A 65 -11.43 -2.79 -12.68
CA VAL A 65 -11.89 -1.71 -13.55
C VAL A 65 -10.82 -0.63 -13.68
N LEU A 66 -10.13 -0.32 -12.61
CA LEU A 66 -9.08 0.70 -12.61
C LEU A 66 -7.94 0.31 -13.56
N VAL A 67 -7.52 -0.94 -13.54
CA VAL A 67 -6.48 -1.42 -14.45
C VAL A 67 -6.91 -1.24 -15.90
N LEU A 68 -8.16 -1.58 -16.22
CA LEU A 68 -8.69 -1.44 -17.57
C LEU A 68 -8.81 0.02 -17.99
N LEU A 69 -9.17 0.90 -17.05
CA LEU A 69 -9.18 2.34 -17.33
C LEU A 69 -7.79 2.84 -17.69
N ALA A 70 -6.78 2.35 -16.98
CA ALA A 70 -5.40 2.73 -17.24
C ALA A 70 -4.95 2.27 -18.63
N GLU A 71 -5.54 1.20 -19.15
CA GLU A 71 -5.28 0.72 -20.49
C GLU A 71 -6.09 1.45 -21.56
N GLY A 72 -6.94 2.37 -21.15
CA GLY A 72 -7.76 3.12 -22.07
C GLY A 72 -9.05 2.44 -22.49
N ALA A 73 -9.50 1.44 -21.75
CA ALA A 73 -10.70 0.68 -22.12
C ALA A 73 -11.96 1.50 -21.95
N SER A 74 -12.88 1.40 -22.92
CA SER A 74 -14.21 1.99 -22.82
C SER A 74 -15.06 1.19 -21.83
N ASN A 75 -16.18 1.78 -21.41
CA ASN A 75 -17.12 1.05 -20.55
C ASN A 75 -17.59 -0.23 -21.19
N LYS A 76 -17.77 -0.22 -22.51
CA LYS A 76 -18.19 -1.40 -23.24
C LYS A 76 -17.09 -2.48 -23.23
N ALA A 77 -15.85 -2.08 -23.40
CA ALA A 77 -14.73 -3.01 -23.35
C ALA A 77 -14.55 -3.57 -21.93
N ILE A 78 -14.69 -2.73 -20.91
CA ILE A 78 -14.64 -3.16 -19.52
C ILE A 78 -15.71 -4.21 -19.25
N ALA A 79 -16.93 -3.90 -19.66
CA ALA A 79 -18.05 -4.82 -19.47
C ALA A 79 -17.78 -6.17 -20.11
N ARG A 80 -17.26 -6.15 -21.32
CA ARG A 80 -16.96 -7.38 -22.06
C ARG A 80 -15.88 -8.20 -21.35
N GLN A 81 -14.80 -7.55 -20.94
CA GLN A 81 -13.67 -8.27 -20.33
C GLN A 81 -14.03 -8.82 -18.96
N LEU A 82 -14.86 -8.13 -18.20
CA LEU A 82 -15.22 -8.56 -16.86
C LEU A 82 -16.48 -9.39 -16.81
N GLY A 83 -17.18 -9.55 -17.94
CA GLY A 83 -18.41 -10.33 -17.99
C GLY A 83 -19.56 -9.69 -17.23
N ILE A 84 -19.63 -8.35 -17.25
CA ILE A 84 -20.70 -7.59 -16.58
C ILE A 84 -21.41 -6.72 -17.61
N SER A 85 -22.53 -6.13 -17.22
CA SER A 85 -23.26 -5.23 -18.12
C SER A 85 -22.54 -3.90 -18.24
N VAL A 86 -22.80 -3.18 -19.33
CA VAL A 86 -22.26 -1.83 -19.52
C VAL A 86 -22.74 -0.92 -18.39
N HIS A 87 -23.97 -1.10 -17.94
CA HIS A 87 -24.52 -0.32 -16.84
C HIS A 87 -23.72 -0.54 -15.55
N THR A 88 -23.38 -1.80 -15.26
CA THR A 88 -22.58 -2.14 -14.08
C THR A 88 -21.16 -1.57 -14.22
N ALA A 89 -20.59 -1.62 -15.42
CA ALA A 89 -19.28 -1.03 -15.67
C ALA A 89 -19.29 0.47 -15.37
N LYS A 90 -20.33 1.17 -15.85
CA LYS A 90 -20.49 2.60 -15.57
C LYS A 90 -20.58 2.87 -14.06
N PHE A 91 -21.29 2.00 -13.35
CA PHE A 91 -21.42 2.15 -11.91
C PHE A 91 -20.06 2.07 -11.22
N HIS A 92 -19.23 1.10 -11.60
CA HIS A 92 -17.91 0.96 -11.01
C HIS A 92 -17.01 2.13 -11.39
N VAL A 93 -17.07 2.62 -12.61
CA VAL A 93 -16.31 3.80 -13.02
C VAL A 93 -16.74 5.01 -12.20
N GLY A 94 -18.05 5.20 -12.02
CA GLY A 94 -18.56 6.30 -11.20
C GLY A 94 -18.09 6.22 -9.76
N SER A 95 -18.06 5.01 -9.20
CA SER A 95 -17.59 4.79 -7.85
C SER A 95 -16.09 5.16 -7.72
N LEU A 96 -15.28 4.82 -8.73
CA LEU A 96 -13.88 5.21 -8.74
C LEU A 96 -13.72 6.72 -8.82
N LEU A 97 -14.53 7.39 -9.63
CA LEU A 97 -14.49 8.85 -9.72
C LEU A 97 -14.72 9.48 -8.35
N GLU A 98 -15.69 8.96 -7.59
CA GLU A 98 -15.97 9.47 -6.26
C GLU A 98 -14.81 9.18 -5.30
N LYS A 99 -14.30 7.97 -5.31
CA LYS A 99 -13.25 7.57 -4.35
C LYS A 99 -11.95 8.31 -4.58
N PHE A 100 -11.65 8.67 -5.81
CA PHE A 100 -10.46 9.46 -6.15
C PHE A 100 -10.74 10.96 -6.20
N ASP A 101 -11.99 11.38 -5.97
CA ASP A 101 -12.39 12.78 -6.11
C ASP A 101 -11.94 13.33 -7.46
N ALA A 102 -12.21 12.57 -8.51
CA ALA A 102 -11.72 12.86 -9.85
C ALA A 102 -12.82 13.41 -10.72
N THR A 103 -12.44 14.19 -11.73
CA THR A 103 -13.39 14.83 -12.65
C THR A 103 -13.72 13.95 -13.86
N GLY A 104 -12.91 12.93 -14.13
CA GLY A 104 -13.15 12.02 -15.25
C GLY A 104 -12.18 10.86 -15.18
N ARG A 105 -12.34 9.92 -16.12
CA ARG A 105 -11.54 8.69 -16.11
C ARG A 105 -10.03 8.92 -16.26
N THR A 106 -9.64 9.89 -17.08
CA THR A 106 -8.22 10.23 -17.22
C THR A 106 -7.66 10.73 -15.91
N ASP A 107 -8.43 11.52 -15.19
CA ASP A 107 -8.06 12.07 -13.91
C ASP A 107 -7.91 10.97 -12.87
N VAL A 108 -8.81 9.97 -12.89
CA VAL A 108 -8.70 8.79 -12.00
C VAL A 108 -7.38 8.09 -12.23
N VAL A 109 -7.02 7.84 -13.48
CA VAL A 109 -5.77 7.14 -13.81
C VAL A 109 -4.57 7.95 -13.34
N ALA A 110 -4.59 9.27 -13.54
CA ALA A 110 -3.50 10.12 -13.10
C ALA A 110 -3.34 10.11 -11.59
N HIS A 111 -4.44 10.19 -10.86
CA HIS A 111 -4.41 10.13 -9.39
C HIS A 111 -3.90 8.78 -8.91
N ALA A 112 -4.40 7.70 -9.50
CA ALA A 112 -4.01 6.35 -9.10
C ALA A 112 -2.52 6.10 -9.35
N ALA A 113 -1.99 6.62 -10.44
CA ALA A 113 -0.57 6.48 -10.75
C ALA A 113 0.28 7.26 -9.74
N ARG A 114 -0.14 8.49 -9.41
CA ARG A 114 0.60 9.28 -8.41
C ARG A 114 0.60 8.64 -7.04
N LEU A 115 -0.48 7.97 -6.68
CA LEU A 115 -0.59 7.31 -5.38
C LEU A 115 0.02 5.90 -5.38
N GLY A 116 0.50 5.43 -6.51
CA GLY A 116 1.13 4.12 -6.60
C GLY A 116 0.16 2.97 -6.61
N VAL A 117 -1.14 3.25 -6.81
CA VAL A 117 -2.18 2.20 -6.87
C VAL A 117 -2.04 1.40 -8.16
N ILE A 118 -1.62 2.06 -9.24
CA ILE A 118 -1.33 1.42 -10.52
C ILE A 118 0.02 1.90 -11.01
N HIS A 119 0.61 1.11 -11.90
CA HIS A 119 1.88 1.46 -12.54
C HIS A 119 1.63 1.64 -14.03
N LEU A 120 2.13 2.73 -14.55
CA LEU A 120 1.99 3.02 -15.99
C LEU A 120 3.29 2.76 -16.73
#